data_fb995ca755869946240268cf41fc19c2
#
_entry.id   fb995ca755869946240268cf41fc19c2
#
_cell.length_a   1.000
_cell.length_b   1.000
_cell.length_c   1.000
_cell.angle_alpha   90.00
_cell.angle_beta   90.00
_cell.angle_gamma   90.00
#
_symmetry.space_group_name_H-M   'P 1'
#
loop_
_entity.id
_entity.type
_entity.pdbx_description
1 polymer ?
#
loop_
_entity_poly.entity_id
_entity_poly.type
_entity_poly.pdbx_seq_one_letter_code
_entity_poly.pdbx_strand_id
1 'polypeptide(L)'
;MGKYYALEENGDSTDLYIFGEIAPDGRVFENDSDKSAYSIVNELKKASSNNINVHINSMGGDVGEGLAIYNTLKNSGKNVTTYCDGFACSAASVVFMAGSERVMSRETLLMIHNAWMVSVGNADGLRKDADDLDKINETMSNAYLEGTNISKDDLKTLMDNETWITADEAMQYGFATKIIGDDDAKASAMASIKAKLTAIPKAAEPKTSDIADAVSEKVIKAISEKIYEKPETNDKDPHGWDKFFN
;
A
#
# COMPACT_ATOMS: atom_id res chain seq x y z
N MET A 1 -12.92 -9.77 21.81
CA MET A 1 -12.74 -8.63 20.91
C MET A 1 -13.10 -9.11 19.51
N GLY A 2 -14.09 -8.49 18.87
CA GLY A 2 -14.60 -8.93 17.58
C GLY A 2 -13.57 -8.72 16.49
N LYS A 3 -13.35 -9.73 15.68
CA LYS A 3 -12.51 -9.65 14.48
C LYS A 3 -13.17 -8.66 13.52
N TYR A 4 -12.46 -7.61 13.14
CA TYR A 4 -12.90 -6.62 12.15
C TYR A 4 -12.74 -7.14 10.71
N TYR A 5 -13.03 -8.41 10.50
CA TYR A 5 -13.06 -9.06 9.21
C TYR A 5 -14.44 -9.57 9.00
N ALA A 6 -15.10 -9.04 8.04
CA ALA A 6 -16.28 -9.72 7.60
C ALA A 6 -16.24 -9.72 6.09
N LEU A 7 -16.07 -10.92 5.55
CA LEU A 7 -16.84 -11.28 4.40
C LEU A 7 -18.27 -11.21 4.89
N GLU A 8 -18.96 -10.11 4.67
CA GLU A 8 -20.37 -9.99 5.01
C GLU A 8 -21.17 -10.26 3.75
N GLU A 9 -21.92 -11.38 3.76
CA GLU A 9 -22.92 -11.59 2.71
C GLU A 9 -24.12 -10.69 2.98
N ASN A 10 -24.35 -9.74 2.08
CA ASN A 10 -25.38 -8.73 2.20
C ASN A 10 -26.40 -8.89 1.06
N GLY A 11 -27.26 -9.93 1.15
CA GLY A 11 -28.20 -10.24 0.09
C GLY A 11 -27.49 -10.68 -1.21
N ASP A 12 -27.56 -9.85 -2.26
CA ASP A 12 -26.97 -10.14 -3.58
C ASP A 12 -25.50 -9.72 -3.71
N SER A 13 -24.84 -9.23 -2.65
CA SER A 13 -23.44 -8.79 -2.66
C SER A 13 -22.65 -9.37 -1.52
N THR A 14 -21.34 -9.39 -1.68
CA THR A 14 -20.37 -9.71 -0.63
C THR A 14 -19.49 -8.50 -0.39
N ASP A 15 -19.39 -8.08 0.86
CA ASP A 15 -18.57 -6.95 1.27
C ASP A 15 -17.20 -7.44 1.77
N LEU A 16 -16.12 -6.90 1.20
CA LEU A 16 -14.72 -7.10 1.59
C LEU A 16 -14.17 -5.81 2.18
N TYR A 17 -13.41 -5.90 3.27
CA TYR A 17 -12.84 -4.73 3.94
C TYR A 17 -11.32 -4.76 3.91
N ILE A 18 -10.70 -3.65 3.46
CA ILE A 18 -9.27 -3.38 3.51
C ILE A 18 -9.05 -2.15 4.41
N PHE A 19 -9.06 -2.41 5.72
CA PHE A 19 -8.99 -1.40 6.76
C PHE A 19 -7.72 -1.59 7.59
N GLY A 20 -6.58 -1.22 7.04
CA GLY A 20 -5.29 -1.38 7.65
C GLY A 20 -4.15 -1.34 6.65
N GLU A 21 -2.97 -1.79 7.02
CA GLU A 21 -1.81 -1.89 6.14
C GLU A 21 -1.99 -3.04 5.14
N ILE A 22 -1.54 -2.83 3.92
CA ILE A 22 -1.39 -3.86 2.90
C ILE A 22 0.01 -4.45 3.05
N ALA A 23 0.10 -5.72 3.48
CA ALA A 23 1.38 -6.35 3.79
C ALA A 23 1.36 -7.85 3.52
N PRO A 24 2.53 -8.48 3.20
CA PRO A 24 2.60 -9.92 2.94
C PRO A 24 2.22 -10.76 4.17
N ASP A 25 1.62 -11.94 3.93
CA ASP A 25 1.38 -12.93 4.97
C ASP A 25 2.70 -13.35 5.66
N GLY A 26 2.62 -13.54 6.98
CA GLY A 26 3.79 -13.93 7.77
C GLY A 26 4.63 -12.76 8.29
N ARG A 27 4.34 -11.53 7.89
CA ARG A 27 4.76 -10.36 8.66
C ARG A 27 4.01 -10.38 9.99
N VAL A 28 4.68 -10.00 11.08
CA VAL A 28 3.97 -9.80 12.36
C VAL A 28 3.09 -8.57 12.16
N PHE A 29 1.82 -8.79 11.91
CA PHE A 29 0.86 -7.71 11.82
C PHE A 29 0.69 -7.09 13.20
N GLU A 30 0.87 -5.79 13.29
CA GLU A 30 0.59 -5.04 14.51
C GLU A 30 -0.91 -4.95 14.78
N ASN A 31 -1.71 -5.09 13.72
CA ASN A 31 -3.16 -5.02 13.76
C ASN A 31 -3.81 -6.17 12.99
N ASP A 32 -4.89 -6.69 13.54
CA ASP A 32 -5.73 -7.71 12.87
C ASP A 32 -6.43 -7.19 11.58
N SER A 33 -6.33 -5.90 11.27
CA SER A 33 -6.94 -5.26 10.10
C SER A 33 -6.06 -5.26 8.84
N ASP A 34 -4.78 -5.62 8.98
CA ASP A 34 -3.84 -5.64 7.86
C ASP A 34 -4.20 -6.75 6.86
N LYS A 35 -3.99 -6.50 5.59
CA LYS A 35 -4.41 -7.39 4.50
C LYS A 35 -3.27 -7.77 3.58
N SER A 36 -3.22 -9.06 3.22
CA SER A 36 -2.38 -9.57 2.14
C SER A 36 -3.22 -9.95 0.92
N ALA A 37 -2.57 -10.08 -0.23
CA ALA A 37 -3.19 -10.61 -1.43
C ALA A 37 -3.75 -12.03 -1.18
N TYR A 38 -3.04 -12.86 -0.43
CA TYR A 38 -3.47 -14.20 -0.09
C TYR A 38 -4.76 -14.21 0.75
N SER A 39 -4.89 -13.31 1.73
CA SER A 39 -6.11 -13.17 2.53
C SER A 39 -7.30 -12.78 1.66
N ILE A 40 -7.14 -11.80 0.76
CA ILE A 40 -8.18 -11.37 -0.18
C ILE A 40 -8.59 -12.49 -1.15
N VAL A 41 -7.63 -13.23 -1.71
CA VAL A 41 -7.93 -14.41 -2.55
C VAL A 41 -8.80 -15.42 -1.81
N ASN A 42 -8.49 -15.70 -0.54
CA ASN A 42 -9.25 -16.65 0.26
C ASN A 42 -10.65 -16.14 0.61
N GLU A 43 -10.81 -14.86 0.83
CA GLU A 43 -12.10 -14.21 1.04
C GLU A 43 -12.95 -14.25 -0.24
N LEU A 44 -12.39 -13.92 -1.40
CA LEU A 44 -13.06 -14.01 -2.69
C LEU A 44 -13.52 -15.43 -3.05
N LYS A 45 -12.73 -16.46 -2.71
CA LYS A 45 -13.11 -17.85 -2.93
C LYS A 45 -14.31 -18.29 -2.10
N LYS A 46 -14.55 -17.67 -0.94
CA LYS A 46 -15.68 -17.93 -0.06
C LYS A 46 -16.93 -17.17 -0.46
N ALA A 47 -16.77 -16.08 -1.21
CA ALA A 47 -17.87 -15.22 -1.64
C ALA A 47 -18.81 -15.97 -2.58
N SER A 48 -20.07 -16.14 -2.18
CA SER A 48 -21.11 -16.79 -2.98
C SER A 48 -21.65 -15.87 -4.06
N SER A 49 -21.67 -14.55 -3.81
CA SER A 49 -22.17 -13.54 -4.74
C SER A 49 -21.20 -13.25 -5.89
N ASN A 50 -21.77 -12.86 -7.04
CA ASN A 50 -21.03 -12.29 -8.15
C ASN A 50 -20.76 -10.80 -8.00
N ASN A 51 -21.42 -10.12 -7.06
CA ASN A 51 -21.21 -8.71 -6.79
C ASN A 51 -20.34 -8.56 -5.55
N ILE A 52 -19.21 -7.94 -5.69
CA ILE A 52 -18.21 -7.72 -4.63
C ILE A 52 -18.08 -6.23 -4.37
N ASN A 53 -18.33 -5.80 -3.15
CA ASN A 53 -18.05 -4.47 -2.67
C ASN A 53 -16.73 -4.50 -1.89
N VAL A 54 -15.76 -3.70 -2.29
CA VAL A 54 -14.47 -3.60 -1.60
C VAL A 54 -14.40 -2.26 -0.89
N HIS A 55 -14.46 -2.29 0.41
CA HIS A 55 -14.39 -1.12 1.28
C HIS A 55 -12.95 -0.84 1.68
N ILE A 56 -12.45 0.37 1.40
CA ILE A 56 -11.05 0.72 1.58
C ILE A 56 -10.92 1.90 2.53
N ASN A 57 -10.16 1.68 3.61
CA ASN A 57 -9.65 2.71 4.49
C ASN A 57 -8.21 2.34 4.89
N SER A 58 -7.25 2.67 4.06
CA SER A 58 -5.86 2.22 4.16
C SER A 58 -4.88 3.29 3.69
N MET A 59 -3.78 3.41 4.40
CA MET A 59 -2.63 4.23 3.99
C MET A 59 -1.75 3.54 2.94
N GLY A 60 -2.09 2.30 2.55
CA GLY A 60 -1.32 1.50 1.61
C GLY A 60 -0.40 0.50 2.30
N GLY A 61 0.81 0.35 1.78
CA GLY A 61 1.81 -0.59 2.26
C GLY A 61 2.62 -1.21 1.13
N ASP A 62 2.79 -2.52 1.13
CA ASP A 62 3.58 -3.23 0.12
C ASP A 62 2.95 -3.14 -1.27
N VAL A 63 3.74 -2.64 -2.24
CA VAL A 63 3.28 -2.42 -3.62
C VAL A 63 2.99 -3.75 -4.32
N GLY A 64 3.80 -4.79 -4.07
CA GLY A 64 3.60 -6.11 -4.67
C GLY A 64 2.28 -6.73 -4.23
N GLU A 65 1.96 -6.64 -2.93
CA GLU A 65 0.67 -7.07 -2.39
C GLU A 65 -0.49 -6.23 -2.96
N GLY A 66 -0.34 -4.90 -3.04
CA GLY A 66 -1.35 -4.03 -3.64
C GLY A 66 -1.66 -4.38 -5.10
N LEU A 67 -0.63 -4.59 -5.92
CA LEU A 67 -0.77 -5.03 -7.31
C LEU A 67 -1.38 -6.43 -7.41
N ALA A 68 -1.03 -7.34 -6.51
CA ALA A 68 -1.59 -8.68 -6.48
C ALA A 68 -3.08 -8.67 -6.11
N ILE A 69 -3.49 -7.84 -5.15
CA ILE A 69 -4.91 -7.62 -4.80
C ILE A 69 -5.66 -7.01 -6.01
N TYR A 70 -5.11 -5.95 -6.61
CA TYR A 70 -5.69 -5.33 -7.81
C TYR A 70 -5.94 -6.36 -8.90
N ASN A 71 -4.93 -7.13 -9.27
CA ASN A 71 -5.05 -8.16 -10.31
C ASN A 71 -6.04 -9.28 -9.91
N THR A 72 -6.07 -9.66 -8.65
CA THR A 72 -7.02 -10.67 -8.14
C THR A 72 -8.46 -10.20 -8.30
N LEU A 73 -8.76 -8.96 -7.95
CA LEU A 73 -10.09 -8.37 -8.09
C LEU A 73 -10.48 -8.23 -9.57
N LYS A 74 -9.59 -7.67 -10.39
CA LYS A 74 -9.80 -7.49 -11.84
C LYS A 74 -10.06 -8.80 -12.57
N ASN A 75 -9.35 -9.86 -12.22
CA ASN A 75 -9.42 -11.16 -12.87
C ASN A 75 -10.40 -12.14 -12.18
N SER A 76 -11.15 -11.70 -11.17
CA SER A 76 -12.08 -12.56 -10.42
C SER A 76 -13.27 -13.05 -11.23
N GLY A 77 -13.57 -12.40 -12.36
CA GLY A 77 -14.80 -12.63 -13.14
C GLY A 77 -16.07 -12.12 -12.45
N LYS A 78 -15.94 -11.38 -11.35
CA LYS A 78 -17.02 -10.83 -10.56
C LYS A 78 -17.22 -9.34 -10.85
N ASN A 79 -18.39 -8.80 -10.52
CA ASN A 79 -18.68 -7.37 -10.60
C ASN A 79 -18.08 -6.70 -9.35
N VAL A 80 -16.98 -6.02 -9.50
CA VAL A 80 -16.29 -5.37 -8.38
C VAL A 80 -16.65 -3.88 -8.34
N THR A 81 -17.16 -3.43 -7.20
CA THR A 81 -17.32 -2.02 -6.84
C THR A 81 -16.36 -1.72 -5.70
N THR A 82 -15.56 -0.67 -5.82
CA THR A 82 -14.66 -0.23 -4.76
C THR A 82 -15.18 1.05 -4.11
N TYR A 83 -15.10 1.10 -2.79
CA TYR A 83 -15.50 2.25 -1.97
C TYR A 83 -14.28 2.79 -1.24
N CYS A 84 -14.04 4.09 -1.34
CA CYS A 84 -13.13 4.78 -0.46
C CYS A 84 -13.93 5.25 0.75
N ASP A 85 -13.77 4.58 1.90
CA ASP A 85 -14.56 4.86 3.11
C ASP A 85 -13.86 5.86 4.05
N GLY A 86 -12.62 6.17 3.79
CA GLY A 86 -11.81 7.16 4.49
C GLY A 86 -10.65 7.58 3.59
N PHE A 87 -9.57 6.84 3.65
CA PHE A 87 -8.41 7.05 2.80
C PHE A 87 -8.15 5.82 1.93
N ALA A 88 -7.77 6.05 0.67
CA ALA A 88 -7.15 5.04 -0.17
C ALA A 88 -5.83 5.62 -0.71
N CYS A 89 -4.73 5.32 0.00
CA CYS A 89 -3.42 5.91 -0.26
C CYS A 89 -2.45 4.88 -0.81
N SER A 90 -1.50 5.32 -1.65
CA SER A 90 -0.38 4.50 -2.11
C SER A 90 -0.87 3.16 -2.72
N ALA A 91 -0.37 2.01 -2.27
CA ALA A 91 -0.81 0.69 -2.74
C ALA A 91 -2.34 0.50 -2.65
N ALA A 92 -3.02 1.10 -1.66
CA ALA A 92 -4.47 1.04 -1.53
C ALA A 92 -5.21 1.83 -2.61
N SER A 93 -4.63 2.92 -3.13
CA SER A 93 -5.21 3.64 -4.27
C SER A 93 -5.12 2.83 -5.56
N VAL A 94 -4.07 2.01 -5.72
CA VAL A 94 -4.00 1.03 -6.82
C VAL A 94 -5.13 0.00 -6.70
N VAL A 95 -5.35 -0.54 -5.50
CA VAL A 95 -6.46 -1.48 -5.25
C VAL A 95 -7.81 -0.84 -5.55
N PHE A 96 -8.00 0.44 -5.19
CA PHE A 96 -9.23 1.18 -5.49
C PHE A 96 -9.55 1.19 -7.00
N MET A 97 -8.53 1.25 -7.85
CA MET A 97 -8.71 1.21 -9.32
C MET A 97 -9.20 -0.13 -9.86
N ALA A 98 -9.25 -1.20 -9.05
CA ALA A 98 -9.76 -2.49 -9.50
C ALA A 98 -11.27 -2.50 -9.74
N GLY A 99 -12.00 -1.59 -9.12
CA GLY A 99 -13.44 -1.49 -9.29
C GLY A 99 -13.85 -1.02 -10.69
N SER A 100 -14.87 -1.66 -11.26
CA SER A 100 -15.59 -1.13 -12.43
C SER A 100 -16.44 0.09 -12.07
N GLU A 101 -17.01 0.11 -10.86
CA GLU A 101 -17.54 1.28 -10.20
C GLU A 101 -16.63 1.64 -9.02
N ARG A 102 -16.20 2.89 -8.94
CA ARG A 102 -15.27 3.43 -7.95
C ARG A 102 -15.94 4.59 -7.24
N VAL A 103 -16.31 4.37 -5.99
CA VAL A 103 -17.20 5.23 -5.24
C VAL A 103 -16.45 5.97 -4.16
N MET A 104 -16.62 7.27 -4.08
CA MET A 104 -16.10 8.14 -3.03
C MET A 104 -17.23 8.94 -2.39
N SER A 105 -17.05 9.36 -1.14
CA SER A 105 -17.81 10.46 -0.56
C SER A 105 -16.93 11.72 -0.48
N ARG A 106 -17.55 12.90 -0.31
CA ARG A 106 -16.82 14.18 -0.31
C ARG A 106 -15.81 14.33 0.81
N GLU A 107 -15.97 13.51 1.87
CA GLU A 107 -15.10 13.49 3.05
C GLU A 107 -13.96 12.49 2.95
N THR A 108 -13.76 11.86 1.79
CA THR A 108 -12.72 10.86 1.56
C THR A 108 -11.63 11.38 0.62
N LEU A 109 -10.45 10.79 0.72
CA LEU A 109 -9.29 11.20 -0.08
C LEU A 109 -8.60 9.98 -0.68
N LEU A 110 -8.14 10.15 -1.92
CA LEU A 110 -7.08 9.30 -2.49
C LEU A 110 -5.72 9.99 -2.31
N MET A 111 -4.65 9.21 -2.27
CA MET A 111 -3.29 9.73 -2.39
C MET A 111 -2.46 8.82 -3.28
N ILE A 112 -1.82 9.43 -4.27
CA ILE A 112 -0.94 8.72 -5.20
C ILE A 112 0.46 9.29 -5.14
N HIS A 113 1.45 8.41 -5.20
CA HIS A 113 2.86 8.77 -5.20
C HIS A 113 3.70 7.66 -5.86
N ASN A 114 4.97 7.96 -6.10
CA ASN A 114 5.94 6.97 -6.54
C ASN A 114 6.27 5.97 -5.41
N ALA A 115 6.52 4.73 -5.78
CA ALA A 115 7.04 3.75 -4.83
C ALA A 115 8.40 4.18 -4.29
N TRP A 116 8.69 3.81 -3.05
CA TRP A 116 9.97 4.09 -2.42
C TRP A 116 10.50 2.85 -1.68
N MET A 117 11.79 2.78 -1.50
CA MET A 117 12.44 1.73 -0.72
C MET A 117 13.64 2.30 0.05
N VAL A 118 14.05 1.58 1.09
CA VAL A 118 15.35 1.81 1.73
C VAL A 118 16.36 0.85 1.12
N SER A 119 17.45 1.39 0.58
CA SER A 119 18.51 0.60 -0.05
C SER A 119 19.89 1.01 0.44
N VAL A 120 20.77 0.03 0.57
CA VAL A 120 22.18 0.21 0.94
C VAL A 120 23.03 -0.61 -0.02
N GLY A 121 23.98 0.04 -0.67
CA GLY A 121 24.83 -0.66 -1.65
C GLY A 121 25.95 0.23 -2.21
N ASN A 122 26.73 -0.31 -3.12
CA ASN A 122 27.66 0.48 -3.93
C ASN A 122 26.91 1.26 -5.02
N ALA A 123 27.61 2.12 -5.74
CA ALA A 123 27.01 3.00 -6.75
C ALA A 123 26.21 2.24 -7.81
N ASP A 124 26.68 1.09 -8.26
CA ASP A 124 25.99 0.31 -9.30
C ASP A 124 24.75 -0.41 -8.73
N GLY A 125 24.80 -0.89 -7.49
CA GLY A 125 23.66 -1.45 -6.78
C GLY A 125 22.55 -0.41 -6.61
N LEU A 126 22.89 0.79 -6.13
CA LEU A 126 21.91 1.88 -5.93
C LEU A 126 21.29 2.36 -7.26
N ARG A 127 22.05 2.41 -8.37
CA ARG A 127 21.46 2.72 -9.68
C ARG A 127 20.49 1.64 -10.13
N LYS A 128 20.86 0.36 -9.92
CA LYS A 128 19.97 -0.74 -10.25
C LYS A 128 18.65 -0.68 -9.45
N ASP A 129 18.73 -0.37 -8.16
CA ASP A 129 17.54 -0.25 -7.33
C ASP A 129 16.64 0.93 -7.79
N ALA A 130 17.24 2.04 -8.23
CA ALA A 130 16.51 3.15 -8.85
C ALA A 130 15.81 2.72 -10.16
N ASP A 131 16.50 1.99 -11.05
CA ASP A 131 15.92 1.45 -12.28
C ASP A 131 14.77 0.47 -11.99
N ASP A 132 14.85 -0.29 -10.91
CA ASP A 132 13.79 -1.23 -10.51
C ASP A 132 12.58 -0.46 -9.94
N LEU A 133 12.78 0.63 -9.17
CA LEU A 133 11.71 1.53 -8.73
C LEU A 133 10.99 2.18 -9.91
N ASP A 134 11.70 2.60 -10.95
CA ASP A 134 11.10 3.16 -12.16
C ASP A 134 10.14 2.16 -12.83
N LYS A 135 10.50 0.87 -12.90
CA LYS A 135 9.62 -0.18 -13.42
C LYS A 135 8.38 -0.41 -12.55
N ILE A 136 8.55 -0.37 -11.23
CA ILE A 136 7.44 -0.48 -10.28
C ILE A 136 6.48 0.70 -10.48
N ASN A 137 7.00 1.93 -10.59
CA ASN A 137 6.21 3.13 -10.84
C ASN A 137 5.47 3.06 -12.17
N GLU A 138 6.11 2.55 -13.22
CA GLU A 138 5.45 2.35 -14.51
C GLU A 138 4.29 1.33 -14.39
N THR A 139 4.48 0.25 -13.63
CA THR A 139 3.45 -0.77 -13.41
C THR A 139 2.24 -0.19 -12.66
N MET A 140 2.48 0.61 -11.60
CA MET A 140 1.42 1.32 -10.88
C MET A 140 0.70 2.31 -11.79
N SER A 141 1.46 3.07 -12.60
CA SER A 141 0.90 4.03 -13.57
C SER A 141 -0.05 3.36 -14.56
N ASN A 142 0.27 2.16 -15.04
CA ASN A 142 -0.61 1.41 -15.93
C ASN A 142 -1.96 1.08 -15.29
N ALA A 143 -1.97 0.72 -13.99
CA ALA A 143 -3.21 0.47 -13.25
C ALA A 143 -4.07 1.74 -13.13
N TYR A 144 -3.45 2.90 -12.92
CA TYR A 144 -4.18 4.18 -12.88
C TYR A 144 -4.70 4.58 -14.28
N LEU A 145 -3.88 4.50 -15.32
CA LEU A 145 -4.23 4.92 -16.67
C LEU A 145 -5.37 4.09 -17.27
N GLU A 146 -5.53 2.83 -16.87
CA GLU A 146 -6.64 1.99 -17.34
C GLU A 146 -8.01 2.57 -16.96
N GLY A 147 -8.12 3.26 -15.82
CA GLY A 147 -9.38 3.76 -15.29
C GLY A 147 -9.55 5.28 -15.34
N THR A 148 -8.51 6.05 -15.71
CA THR A 148 -8.51 7.50 -15.70
C THR A 148 -8.59 8.10 -17.11
N ASN A 149 -8.83 9.43 -17.18
CA ASN A 149 -8.88 10.20 -18.43
C ASN A 149 -7.73 11.22 -18.55
N ILE A 150 -6.72 11.11 -17.68
CA ILE A 150 -5.54 11.99 -17.68
C ILE A 150 -4.42 11.44 -18.54
N SER A 151 -3.52 12.30 -18.99
CA SER A 151 -2.34 11.88 -19.75
C SER A 151 -1.31 11.18 -18.86
N LYS A 152 -0.42 10.37 -19.47
CA LYS A 152 0.71 9.74 -18.73
C LYS A 152 1.60 10.78 -18.07
N ASP A 153 1.81 11.93 -18.69
CA ASP A 153 2.66 13.01 -18.17
C ASP A 153 2.01 13.73 -16.99
N ASP A 154 0.68 13.97 -17.06
CA ASP A 154 -0.08 14.52 -15.95
C ASP A 154 -0.10 13.57 -14.77
N LEU A 155 -0.35 12.26 -15.01
CA LEU A 155 -0.30 11.25 -13.97
C LEU A 155 1.09 11.20 -13.31
N LYS A 156 2.15 11.21 -14.12
CA LYS A 156 3.52 11.25 -13.60
C LYS A 156 3.73 12.46 -12.69
N THR A 157 3.25 13.62 -13.11
CA THR A 157 3.35 14.86 -12.31
C THR A 157 2.62 14.73 -10.98
N LEU A 158 1.42 14.13 -10.96
CA LEU A 158 0.67 13.89 -9.73
C LEU A 158 1.40 12.92 -8.80
N MET A 159 1.99 11.85 -9.33
CA MET A 159 2.76 10.88 -8.54
C MET A 159 4.06 11.48 -8.00
N ASP A 160 4.79 12.24 -8.80
CA ASP A 160 6.03 12.92 -8.39
C ASP A 160 5.80 13.93 -7.24
N ASN A 161 4.60 14.50 -7.16
CA ASN A 161 4.22 15.49 -6.14
C ASN A 161 3.48 14.88 -4.92
N GLU A 162 3.40 13.55 -4.82
CA GLU A 162 2.66 12.88 -3.72
C GLU A 162 1.27 13.48 -3.52
N THR A 163 0.45 13.44 -4.56
CA THR A 163 -0.77 14.23 -4.63
C THR A 163 -1.93 13.58 -3.88
N TRP A 164 -2.52 14.36 -2.98
CA TRP A 164 -3.81 14.08 -2.36
C TRP A 164 -4.93 14.56 -3.28
N ILE A 165 -5.90 13.69 -3.55
CA ILE A 165 -6.96 13.90 -4.53
C ILE A 165 -8.30 13.82 -3.81
N THR A 166 -9.07 14.91 -3.86
CA THR A 166 -10.44 14.99 -3.34
C THR A 166 -11.40 14.20 -4.22
N ALA A 167 -12.60 13.92 -3.72
CA ALA A 167 -13.63 13.21 -4.49
C ALA A 167 -14.00 13.94 -5.80
N ASP A 168 -14.08 15.27 -5.79
CA ASP A 168 -14.40 16.07 -6.97
C ASP A 168 -13.26 16.01 -8.01
N GLU A 169 -12.00 16.09 -7.59
CA GLU A 169 -10.83 15.90 -8.45
C GLU A 169 -10.73 14.47 -8.98
N ALA A 170 -11.03 13.47 -8.12
CA ALA A 170 -11.05 12.08 -8.52
C ALA A 170 -12.10 11.81 -9.62
N MET A 171 -13.27 12.44 -9.54
CA MET A 171 -14.27 12.41 -10.63
C MET A 171 -13.76 13.09 -11.89
N GLN A 172 -13.11 14.27 -11.74
CA GLN A 172 -12.58 15.02 -12.89
C GLN A 172 -11.49 14.24 -13.62
N TYR A 173 -10.60 13.60 -12.89
CA TYR A 173 -9.50 12.80 -13.45
C TYR A 173 -9.90 11.38 -13.87
N GLY A 174 -11.08 10.92 -13.45
CA GLY A 174 -11.57 9.58 -13.74
C GLY A 174 -11.11 8.52 -12.74
N PHE A 175 -10.44 8.88 -11.64
CA PHE A 175 -10.16 7.93 -10.55
C PHE A 175 -11.43 7.41 -9.92
N ALA A 176 -12.41 8.26 -9.63
CA ALA A 176 -13.74 7.88 -9.19
C ALA A 176 -14.73 7.88 -10.35
N THR A 177 -15.75 7.04 -10.26
CA THR A 177 -16.89 6.98 -11.21
C THR A 177 -18.18 7.50 -10.61
N LYS A 178 -18.22 7.64 -9.26
CA LYS A 178 -19.40 8.08 -8.51
C LYS A 178 -19.00 8.78 -7.22
N ILE A 179 -19.72 9.86 -6.88
CA ILE A 179 -19.68 10.48 -5.56
C ILE A 179 -21.02 10.23 -4.87
N ILE A 180 -20.99 9.78 -3.60
CA ILE A 180 -22.19 9.63 -2.78
C ILE A 180 -22.52 10.99 -2.17
N GLY A 181 -23.78 11.42 -2.28
CA GLY A 181 -24.28 12.67 -1.66
C GLY A 181 -24.70 12.46 -0.21
N ASP A 182 -24.97 13.59 0.47
CA ASP A 182 -25.38 13.65 1.89
C ASP A 182 -26.68 12.89 2.20
N ASP A 183 -27.45 12.48 1.20
CA ASP A 183 -28.77 11.86 1.34
C ASP A 183 -28.75 10.31 1.38
N ASP A 184 -27.61 9.67 1.14
CA ASP A 184 -27.54 8.20 1.17
C ASP A 184 -27.39 7.68 2.61
N ALA A 185 -28.41 6.95 3.06
CA ALA A 185 -28.58 6.41 4.42
C ALA A 185 -27.46 5.45 4.93
N LYS A 186 -26.33 5.36 4.23
CA LYS A 186 -25.09 4.68 4.68
C LYS A 186 -24.25 5.55 5.62
N ALA A 187 -24.68 6.76 5.95
CA ALA A 187 -24.01 7.69 6.86
C ALA A 187 -23.77 7.12 8.27
N SER A 188 -24.47 6.07 8.71
CA SER A 188 -24.27 5.51 10.04
C SER A 188 -23.00 4.66 10.17
N ALA A 189 -22.58 3.98 9.10
CA ALA A 189 -21.30 3.27 9.08
C ALA A 189 -20.11 4.26 9.03
N MET A 190 -20.25 5.34 8.27
CA MET A 190 -19.26 6.41 8.18
C MET A 190 -19.07 7.16 9.51
N ALA A 191 -20.13 7.37 10.30
CA ALA A 191 -20.02 7.99 11.62
C ALA A 191 -19.17 7.16 12.60
N SER A 192 -19.26 5.84 12.53
CA SER A 192 -18.44 4.95 13.36
C SER A 192 -16.97 4.90 12.93
N ILE A 193 -16.70 5.04 11.63
CA ILE A 193 -15.35 5.12 11.07
C ILE A 193 -14.70 6.46 11.43
N LYS A 194 -15.44 7.57 11.30
CA LYS A 194 -14.96 8.90 11.68
C LYS A 194 -14.57 8.98 13.16
N ALA A 195 -15.34 8.34 14.04
CA ALA A 195 -15.01 8.26 15.46
C ALA A 195 -13.72 7.46 15.74
N LYS A 196 -13.40 6.48 14.91
CA LYS A 196 -12.16 5.67 15.04
C LYS A 196 -10.94 6.36 14.44
N LEU A 197 -11.10 7.09 13.31
CA LEU A 197 -10.02 7.87 12.70
C LEU A 197 -9.55 9.02 13.61
N THR A 198 -10.45 9.63 14.39
CA THR A 198 -10.06 10.64 15.39
C THR A 198 -9.32 10.05 16.60
N ALA A 199 -9.36 8.73 16.78
CA ALA A 199 -8.64 8.02 17.84
C ALA A 199 -7.24 7.52 17.41
N ILE A 200 -6.89 7.63 16.11
CA ILE A 200 -5.52 7.36 15.66
C ILE A 200 -4.67 8.54 16.13
N PRO A 201 -3.69 8.33 17.03
CA PRO A 201 -2.76 9.39 17.38
C PRO A 201 -2.12 9.84 16.07
N LYS A 202 -2.18 11.14 15.77
CA LYS A 202 -1.42 11.71 14.66
C LYS A 202 0.01 11.20 14.86
N ALA A 203 0.44 10.27 13.99
CA ALA A 203 1.80 9.77 14.04
C ALA A 203 2.68 11.02 13.98
N ALA A 204 3.42 11.28 15.06
CA ALA A 204 4.39 12.35 15.04
C ALA A 204 5.28 12.02 13.85
N GLU A 205 5.38 12.94 12.89
CA GLU A 205 6.35 12.81 11.82
C GLU A 205 7.68 12.47 12.49
N PRO A 206 8.24 11.28 12.23
CA PRO A 206 9.49 10.92 12.88
C PRO A 206 10.49 11.99 12.43
N LYS A 207 10.98 12.78 13.38
CA LYS A 207 12.04 13.73 13.06
C LYS A 207 13.13 12.93 12.39
N THR A 208 13.69 13.46 11.31
CA THR A 208 14.76 12.80 10.53
C THR A 208 15.91 12.31 11.45
N SER A 209 16.09 12.95 12.61
CA SER A 209 16.98 12.52 13.70
C SER A 209 16.59 11.16 14.28
N ASP A 210 15.30 10.90 14.53
CA ASP A 210 14.85 9.70 15.26
C ASP A 210 14.95 8.46 14.35
N ILE A 211 14.76 8.63 13.03
CA ILE A 211 15.00 7.59 12.03
C ILE A 211 16.50 7.34 11.88
N ALA A 212 17.31 8.40 11.83
CA ALA A 212 18.77 8.27 11.73
C ALA A 212 19.36 7.54 12.94
N ASP A 213 18.88 7.84 14.15
CA ASP A 213 19.35 7.21 15.39
C ASP A 213 18.90 5.74 15.47
N ALA A 214 17.64 5.43 15.16
CA ALA A 214 17.12 4.06 15.16
C ALA A 214 17.76 3.17 14.07
N VAL A 215 18.02 3.74 12.88
CA VAL A 215 18.72 3.04 11.80
C VAL A 215 20.20 2.88 12.14
N SER A 216 20.85 3.89 12.70
CA SER A 216 22.24 3.83 13.12
C SER A 216 22.48 2.77 14.19
N GLU A 217 21.64 2.66 15.22
CA GLU A 217 21.79 1.67 16.27
C GLU A 217 21.63 0.23 15.75
N LYS A 218 20.58 -0.01 14.94
CA LYS A 218 20.34 -1.35 14.36
C LYS A 218 21.39 -1.74 13.32
N VAL A 219 21.82 -0.81 12.47
CA VAL A 219 22.84 -1.05 11.45
C VAL A 219 24.22 -1.22 12.09
N ILE A 220 24.59 -0.40 13.07
CA ILE A 220 25.84 -0.54 13.81
C ILE A 220 25.86 -1.88 14.55
N LYS A 221 24.76 -2.28 15.20
CA LYS A 221 24.67 -3.58 15.86
C LYS A 221 24.80 -4.75 14.90
N ALA A 222 24.10 -4.72 13.76
CA ALA A 222 24.18 -5.77 12.73
C ALA A 222 25.56 -5.85 12.06
N ILE A 223 26.21 -4.71 11.85
CA ILE A 223 27.58 -4.64 11.31
C ILE A 223 28.59 -5.12 12.36
N SER A 224 28.45 -4.72 13.63
CA SER A 224 29.36 -5.18 14.69
C SER A 224 29.24 -6.69 14.92
N GLU A 225 28.05 -7.26 14.90
CA GLU A 225 27.84 -8.71 15.03
C GLU A 225 28.46 -9.50 13.87
N LYS A 226 28.45 -8.96 12.63
CA LYS A 226 29.08 -9.61 11.46
C LYS A 226 30.58 -9.38 11.31
N ILE A 227 31.11 -8.27 11.83
CA ILE A 227 32.55 -7.96 11.72
C ILE A 227 33.34 -8.65 12.84
N TYR A 228 32.68 -9.00 13.97
CA TYR A 228 33.36 -9.67 15.10
C TYR A 228 33.22 -11.19 15.12
N GLU A 229 32.60 -11.83 14.12
CA GLU A 229 32.84 -13.26 13.90
C GLU A 229 34.25 -13.40 13.32
N LYS A 230 35.18 -13.70 14.22
CA LYS A 230 36.57 -14.03 13.89
C LYS A 230 36.57 -15.18 12.89
N PRO A 231 37.10 -15.02 11.66
CA PRO A 231 37.33 -16.18 10.81
C PRO A 231 38.31 -17.10 11.52
N GLU A 232 37.95 -18.36 11.61
CA GLU A 232 38.91 -19.39 12.02
C GLU A 232 40.13 -19.29 11.11
N THR A 233 41.30 -19.11 11.73
CA THR A 233 42.57 -18.99 11.06
C THR A 233 42.87 -20.28 10.30
N ASN A 234 42.72 -20.24 8.98
CA ASN A 234 43.39 -21.19 8.12
C ASN A 234 44.53 -20.46 7.40
N ASP A 235 45.70 -20.75 7.88
CA ASP A 235 46.99 -20.21 7.46
C ASP A 235 47.22 -20.42 5.97
N LYS A 236 47.15 -19.35 5.18
CA LYS A 236 47.89 -19.06 3.93
C LYS A 236 47.18 -17.92 3.19
N ASP A 237 47.64 -16.68 3.42
CA ASP A 237 47.36 -15.55 2.54
C ASP A 237 48.29 -15.58 1.30
N PRO A 238 47.74 -15.86 0.09
CA PRO A 238 48.55 -15.83 -1.14
C PRO A 238 48.73 -14.45 -1.74
N HIS A 239 48.13 -13.38 -1.20
CA HIS A 239 48.04 -12.08 -1.88
C HIS A 239 48.55 -10.86 -1.09
N GLY A 240 49.04 -11.01 0.16
CA GLY A 240 49.79 -9.95 0.87
C GLY A 240 49.01 -8.69 1.20
N TRP A 241 47.71 -8.78 1.49
CA TRP A 241 46.85 -7.64 1.81
C TRP A 241 47.04 -7.07 3.23
N ASP A 242 47.76 -7.74 4.09
CA ASP A 242 48.04 -7.30 5.49
C ASP A 242 48.82 -5.98 5.59
N LYS A 243 49.28 -5.44 4.48
CA LYS A 243 50.04 -4.17 4.44
C LYS A 243 49.19 -2.91 4.29
N PHE A 244 47.89 -3.05 4.10
CA PHE A 244 47.01 -1.91 3.81
C PHE A 244 46.12 -1.46 4.98
N PHE A 245 46.17 -2.15 6.12
CA PHE A 245 45.32 -1.87 7.28
C PHE A 245 46.09 -1.71 8.60
N ASN A 246 47.29 -1.16 8.58
CA ASN A 246 47.97 -0.59 9.75
C ASN A 246 48.14 0.91 9.63
#